data_56cb8ef10e3e6ebcfa3c1f37a7cf67b9
#
_entry.id   56cb8ef10e3e6ebcfa3c1f37a7cf67b9
#
_cell.length_a   1.000
_cell.length_b   1.000
_cell.length_c   1.000
_cell.angle_alpha   90.00
_cell.angle_beta   90.00
_cell.angle_gamma   90.00
#
_symmetry.space_group_name_H-M   'P 1'
#
loop_
_entity.id
_entity.type
_entity.pdbx_description
1 polymer ?
#
loop_
_entity_poly.entity_id
_entity_poly.type
_entity_poly.pdbx_seq_one_letter_code
_entity_poly.pdbx_strand_id
1 'polypeptide(L)'
;MSFEILLFIITLLLIYRTWVIFVILLFPLRTWVKTRHNHNIVLQSEKEAENAQYISLSLTDYIRKFVGNIFLSYYRYSQFQVSKIPSHHVRLWLYRHIYCAKIGPEAVMYFGTELRGSWNLVINKGCIVGDNCI
;
A
#
# COMPACT_ATOMS: atom_id res chain seq x y z
N MET A 1 -6.27 8.14 41.84
CA MET A 1 -5.99 8.28 40.40
C MET A 1 -7.19 8.99 39.81
N SER A 2 -7.04 10.17 39.22
CA SER A 2 -8.20 10.91 38.72
C SER A 2 -8.81 10.17 37.51
N PHE A 3 -10.12 10.24 37.37
CA PHE A 3 -10.87 9.64 36.27
C PHE A 3 -10.30 10.04 34.89
N GLU A 4 -9.80 11.24 34.77
CA GLU A 4 -9.18 11.79 33.57
C GLU A 4 -7.90 11.05 33.17
N ILE A 5 -7.05 10.68 34.14
CA ILE A 5 -5.82 9.91 33.88
C ILE A 5 -6.17 8.51 33.38
N LEU A 6 -7.20 7.88 33.97
CA LEU A 6 -7.66 6.57 33.52
C LEU A 6 -8.19 6.62 32.09
N LEU A 7 -9.00 7.64 31.75
CA LEU A 7 -9.54 7.85 30.42
C LEU A 7 -8.43 8.06 29.40
N PHE A 8 -7.42 8.85 29.74
CA PHE A 8 -6.26 9.11 28.90
C PHE A 8 -5.48 7.83 28.60
N ILE A 9 -5.24 6.99 29.64
CA ILE A 9 -4.53 5.71 29.46
C ILE A 9 -5.33 4.76 28.57
N ILE A 10 -6.65 4.65 28.75
CA ILE A 10 -7.52 3.82 27.91
C ILE A 10 -7.47 4.30 26.45
N THR A 11 -7.55 5.58 26.21
CA THR A 11 -7.48 6.16 24.87
C THR A 11 -6.14 5.87 24.20
N LEU A 12 -5.05 5.99 24.94
CA LEU A 12 -3.71 5.69 24.45
C LEU A 12 -3.53 4.20 24.11
N LEU A 13 -4.09 3.31 24.92
CA LEU A 13 -4.10 1.85 24.66
C LEU A 13 -4.94 1.49 23.43
N LEU A 14 -6.08 2.16 23.21
CA LEU A 14 -6.91 1.95 22.02
C LEU A 14 -6.18 2.42 20.75
N ILE A 15 -5.53 3.57 20.81
CA ILE A 15 -4.71 4.07 19.69
C ILE A 15 -3.57 3.10 19.39
N TYR A 16 -2.86 2.64 20.42
CA TYR A 16 -1.79 1.67 20.26
C TYR A 16 -2.29 0.35 19.64
N ARG A 17 -3.43 -0.18 20.13
CA ARG A 17 -4.03 -1.39 19.59
C ARG A 17 -4.41 -1.26 18.12
N THR A 18 -5.00 -0.13 17.70
CA THR A 18 -5.36 0.11 16.30
C THR A 18 -4.11 0.21 15.41
N TRP A 19 -3.04 0.83 15.88
CA TRP A 19 -1.76 0.89 15.19
C TRP A 19 -1.11 -0.49 15.02
N VAL A 20 -1.10 -1.31 16.07
CA VAL A 20 -0.55 -2.67 16.01
C VAL A 20 -1.31 -3.52 15.00
N ILE A 21 -2.65 -3.47 15.00
CA ILE A 21 -3.48 -4.16 14.00
C ILE A 21 -3.16 -3.67 12.60
N PHE A 22 -3.02 -2.37 12.40
CA PHE A 22 -2.66 -1.77 11.12
C PHE A 22 -1.29 -2.28 10.62
N VAL A 23 -0.28 -2.31 11.48
CA VAL A 23 1.07 -2.81 11.13
C VAL A 23 1.03 -4.30 10.79
N ILE A 24 0.30 -5.11 11.56
CA ILE A 24 0.16 -6.56 11.30
C ILE A 24 -0.51 -6.78 9.93
N LEU A 25 -1.54 -6.00 9.60
CA LEU A 25 -2.22 -6.09 8.32
C LEU A 25 -1.37 -5.59 7.13
N LEU A 26 -0.34 -4.77 7.38
CA LEU A 26 0.60 -4.35 6.33
C LEU A 26 1.50 -5.50 5.85
N PHE A 27 1.76 -6.50 6.69
CA PHE A 27 2.64 -7.60 6.33
C PHE A 27 2.11 -8.47 5.17
N PRO A 28 0.85 -8.98 5.20
CA PRO A 28 0.27 -9.67 4.06
C PRO A 28 0.11 -8.77 2.83
N LEU A 29 -0.07 -7.45 3.03
CA LEU A 29 -0.13 -6.50 1.94
C LEU A 29 1.20 -6.46 1.15
N ARG A 30 2.35 -6.47 1.84
CA ARG A 30 3.67 -6.51 1.20
C ARG A 30 3.83 -7.74 0.31
N THR A 31 3.45 -8.92 0.81
CA THR A 31 3.55 -10.16 0.04
C THR A 31 2.62 -10.13 -1.17
N TRP A 32 1.41 -9.63 -1.01
CA TRP A 32 0.45 -9.47 -2.09
C TRP A 32 0.94 -8.48 -3.17
N VAL A 33 1.47 -7.32 -2.77
CA VAL A 33 2.05 -6.32 -3.71
C VAL A 33 3.19 -6.94 -4.50
N LYS A 34 4.11 -7.64 -3.83
CA LYS A 34 5.25 -8.31 -4.48
C LYS A 34 4.80 -9.39 -5.47
N THR A 35 3.80 -10.21 -5.10
CA THR A 35 3.24 -11.22 -5.97
C THR A 35 2.56 -10.60 -7.19
N ARG A 36 1.80 -9.52 -7.01
CA ARG A 36 1.13 -8.82 -8.10
C ARG A 36 2.11 -8.15 -9.06
N HIS A 37 3.19 -7.60 -8.55
CA HIS A 37 4.26 -7.06 -9.39
C HIS A 37 4.84 -8.13 -10.31
N ASN A 38 5.20 -9.30 -9.76
CA ASN A 38 5.74 -10.41 -10.53
C ASN A 38 4.71 -10.94 -11.55
N HIS A 39 3.44 -11.06 -11.16
CA HIS A 39 2.36 -11.51 -12.04
C HIS A 39 2.11 -10.54 -13.20
N ASN A 40 2.18 -9.23 -12.98
CA ASN A 40 2.02 -8.23 -14.03
C ASN A 40 3.15 -8.27 -15.07
N ILE A 41 4.37 -8.60 -14.65
CA ILE A 41 5.51 -8.79 -15.56
C ILE A 41 5.25 -10.00 -16.47
N VAL A 42 4.76 -11.10 -15.91
CA VAL A 42 4.43 -12.31 -16.68
C VAL A 42 3.24 -12.04 -17.62
N LEU A 43 2.17 -11.39 -17.15
CA LEU A 43 1.01 -11.07 -17.98
C LEU A 43 1.30 -10.12 -19.14
N GLN A 44 2.28 -9.22 -19.01
CA GLN A 44 2.70 -8.40 -20.15
C GLN A 44 3.37 -9.23 -21.25
N SER A 45 4.11 -10.27 -20.88
CA SER A 45 4.70 -11.19 -21.86
C SER A 45 3.67 -12.15 -22.48
N GLU A 46 2.57 -12.47 -21.78
CA GLU A 46 1.52 -13.36 -22.28
C GLU A 46 0.45 -12.63 -23.10
N LYS A 47 0.18 -11.37 -22.85
CA LYS A 47 -0.80 -10.57 -23.62
C LYS A 47 -0.42 -10.36 -25.08
N GLU A 48 0.84 -10.52 -25.42
CA GLU A 48 1.30 -10.52 -26.82
C GLU A 48 0.94 -11.84 -27.54
N ALA A 49 0.59 -12.91 -26.79
CA ALA A 49 0.26 -14.22 -27.34
C ALA A 49 -1.25 -14.54 -27.37
N GLU A 50 -2.12 -13.77 -26.67
CA GLU A 50 -3.50 -14.17 -26.39
C GLU A 50 -4.55 -13.19 -26.88
N ASN A 51 -4.67 -13.09 -28.20
CA ASN A 51 -5.82 -12.43 -28.87
C ASN A 51 -6.94 -13.40 -29.20
N ALA A 52 -7.08 -14.53 -28.52
CA ALA A 52 -8.18 -15.46 -28.79
C ALA A 52 -8.41 -16.42 -27.62
N GLN A 53 -9.30 -16.09 -26.70
CA GLN A 53 -10.30 -17.06 -26.21
C GLN A 53 -11.19 -16.44 -25.12
N TYR A 54 -12.48 -16.32 -25.41
CA TYR A 54 -13.54 -16.08 -24.43
C TYR A 54 -13.56 -17.29 -23.48
N ILE A 55 -12.95 -17.16 -22.31
CA ILE A 55 -12.97 -18.19 -21.28
C ILE A 55 -14.19 -17.91 -20.40
N SER A 56 -15.08 -18.89 -20.28
CA SER A 56 -16.13 -18.91 -19.26
C SER A 56 -15.45 -18.79 -17.88
N LEU A 57 -15.72 -17.71 -17.17
CA LEU A 57 -15.15 -17.45 -15.84
C LEU A 57 -15.59 -18.56 -14.88
N SER A 58 -14.64 -19.39 -14.46
CA SER A 58 -14.86 -20.38 -13.42
C SER A 58 -15.19 -19.70 -12.08
N LEU A 59 -15.95 -20.38 -11.20
CA LEU A 59 -16.23 -19.93 -9.84
C LEU A 59 -14.94 -19.52 -9.09
N THR A 60 -13.87 -20.25 -9.32
CA THR A 60 -12.53 -19.96 -8.75
C THR A 60 -11.98 -18.63 -9.21
N ASP A 61 -12.21 -18.23 -10.47
CA ASP A 61 -11.76 -16.94 -11.00
C ASP A 61 -12.58 -15.78 -10.42
N TYR A 62 -13.87 -16.00 -10.18
CA TYR A 62 -14.73 -15.04 -9.51
C TYR A 62 -14.26 -14.80 -8.08
N ILE A 63 -14.00 -15.85 -7.30
CA ILE A 63 -13.49 -15.74 -5.92
C ILE A 63 -12.12 -15.02 -5.92
N ARG A 64 -11.22 -15.39 -6.83
CA ARG A 64 -9.90 -14.73 -6.97
C ARG A 64 -10.03 -13.24 -7.28
N LYS A 65 -10.93 -12.84 -8.18
CA LYS A 65 -11.22 -11.44 -8.49
C LYS A 65 -11.78 -10.70 -7.29
N PHE A 66 -12.73 -11.32 -6.58
CA PHE A 66 -13.36 -10.74 -5.38
C PHE A 66 -12.31 -10.48 -4.28
N VAL A 67 -11.52 -11.49 -3.94
CA VAL A 67 -10.42 -11.36 -2.97
C VAL A 67 -9.40 -10.30 -3.43
N GLY A 68 -9.04 -10.31 -4.71
CA GLY A 68 -8.14 -9.30 -5.29
C GLY A 68 -8.66 -7.87 -5.15
N ASN A 69 -9.97 -7.66 -5.31
CA ASN A 69 -10.60 -6.35 -5.14
C ASN A 69 -10.62 -5.88 -3.68
N ILE A 70 -10.81 -6.80 -2.72
CA ILE A 70 -10.70 -6.49 -1.29
C ILE A 70 -9.28 -6.02 -0.97
N PHE A 71 -8.25 -6.76 -1.41
CA PHE A 71 -6.87 -6.38 -1.20
C PHE A 71 -6.51 -5.05 -1.88
N LEU A 72 -7.03 -4.80 -3.07
CA LEU A 72 -6.81 -3.53 -3.77
C LEU A 72 -7.45 -2.35 -3.03
N SER A 73 -8.66 -2.53 -2.48
CA SER A 73 -9.33 -1.52 -1.69
C SER A 73 -8.58 -1.24 -0.39
N TYR A 74 -8.12 -2.31 0.28
CA TYR A 74 -7.29 -2.18 1.48
C TYR A 74 -5.94 -1.50 1.18
N TYR A 75 -5.30 -1.86 0.08
CA TYR A 75 -4.06 -1.22 -0.40
C TYR A 75 -4.24 0.29 -0.58
N ARG A 76 -5.31 0.72 -1.26
CA ARG A 76 -5.61 2.16 -1.45
C ARG A 76 -5.87 2.86 -0.13
N TYR A 77 -6.66 2.25 0.75
CA TYR A 77 -6.93 2.78 2.08
C TYR A 77 -5.64 2.93 2.90
N SER A 78 -4.79 1.92 2.89
CA SER A 78 -3.52 1.94 3.63
C SER A 78 -2.56 3.02 3.12
N GLN A 79 -2.49 3.26 1.81
CA GLN A 79 -1.69 4.37 1.24
C GLN A 79 -2.22 5.73 1.69
N PHE A 80 -3.53 5.92 1.70
CA PHE A 80 -4.15 7.13 2.22
C PHE A 80 -3.79 7.37 3.70
N GLN A 81 -3.74 6.33 4.53
CA GLN A 81 -3.32 6.46 5.93
C GLN A 81 -1.81 6.79 6.04
N VAL A 82 -0.97 6.15 5.23
CA VAL A 82 0.47 6.43 5.21
C VAL A 82 0.76 7.85 4.75
N SER A 83 0.01 8.38 3.78
CA SER A 83 0.18 9.76 3.30
C SER A 83 -0.01 10.81 4.39
N LYS A 84 -0.81 10.50 5.42
CA LYS A 84 -1.08 11.38 6.57
C LYS A 84 -0.05 11.30 7.70
N ILE A 85 0.95 10.43 7.62
CA ILE A 85 2.00 10.35 8.61
C ILE A 85 2.86 11.63 8.52
N PRO A 86 3.05 12.40 9.61
CA PRO A 86 3.77 13.68 9.55
C PRO A 86 5.24 13.52 9.15
N SER A 87 5.89 12.44 9.57
CA SER A 87 7.30 12.19 9.27
C SER A 87 7.52 11.68 7.84
N HIS A 88 8.21 12.47 7.01
CA HIS A 88 8.55 12.05 5.64
C HIS A 88 9.49 10.83 5.60
N HIS A 89 10.38 10.69 6.58
CA HIS A 89 11.29 9.53 6.66
C HIS A 89 10.51 8.23 6.87
N VAL A 90 9.50 8.25 7.76
CA VAL A 90 8.64 7.08 8.00
C VAL A 90 7.82 6.76 6.77
N ARG A 91 7.24 7.77 6.09
CA ARG A 91 6.52 7.57 4.82
C ARG A 91 7.40 6.94 3.76
N LEU A 92 8.60 7.49 3.52
CA LEU A 92 9.54 6.95 2.54
C LEU A 92 9.95 5.52 2.85
N TRP A 93 10.21 5.22 4.14
CA TRP A 93 10.53 3.87 4.59
C TRP A 93 9.39 2.89 4.28
N LEU A 94 8.13 3.26 4.61
CA LEU A 94 6.95 2.45 4.31
C LEU A 94 6.77 2.24 2.81
N TYR A 95 6.89 3.29 2.00
CA TYR A 95 6.77 3.16 0.55
C TYR A 95 7.84 2.26 -0.05
N ARG A 96 9.09 2.33 0.41
CA ARG A 96 10.17 1.46 -0.05
C ARG A 96 9.98 0.00 0.37
N HIS A 97 9.68 -0.23 1.65
CA HIS A 97 9.74 -1.58 2.23
C HIS A 97 8.39 -2.33 2.19
N ILE A 98 7.27 -1.62 2.33
CA ILE A 98 5.94 -2.24 2.33
C ILE A 98 5.33 -2.20 0.92
N TYR A 99 5.35 -1.03 0.29
CA TYR A 99 4.71 -0.84 -1.02
C TYR A 99 5.63 -1.10 -2.21
N CYS A 100 6.87 -1.50 -1.95
CA CYS A 100 7.85 -1.87 -2.97
C CYS A 100 8.11 -0.79 -4.04
N ALA A 101 7.91 0.48 -3.72
CA ALA A 101 8.22 1.60 -4.60
C ALA A 101 9.74 1.77 -4.74
N LYS A 102 10.20 1.98 -5.95
CA LYS A 102 11.61 2.26 -6.23
C LYS A 102 11.87 3.75 -6.05
N ILE A 103 12.25 4.17 -4.83
CA ILE A 103 12.48 5.57 -4.49
C ILE A 103 13.96 5.77 -4.23
N GLY A 104 14.58 6.65 -5.01
CA GLY A 104 16.00 7.00 -4.91
C GLY A 104 16.34 7.72 -3.58
N PRO A 105 17.63 7.81 -3.25
CA PRO A 105 18.09 8.58 -2.11
C PRO A 105 17.76 10.07 -2.29
N GLU A 106 17.68 10.80 -1.18
CA GLU A 106 17.40 12.26 -1.17
C GLU A 106 16.05 12.65 -1.81
N ALA A 107 15.17 11.69 -2.13
CA ALA A 107 13.82 12.01 -2.56
C ALA A 107 12.99 12.53 -1.39
N VAL A 108 12.22 13.58 -1.62
CA VAL A 108 11.34 14.18 -0.62
C VAL A 108 9.90 14.00 -1.04
N MET A 109 9.06 13.51 -0.13
CA MET A 109 7.63 13.40 -0.34
C MET A 109 6.92 14.20 0.73
N TYR A 110 6.13 15.17 0.28
CA TYR A 110 5.37 16.02 1.19
C TYR A 110 4.10 15.33 1.72
N PHE A 111 3.44 15.99 2.65
CA PHE A 111 2.24 15.50 3.31
C PHE A 111 1.09 15.30 2.32
N GLY A 112 0.27 14.25 2.54
CA GLY A 112 -0.87 13.99 1.67
C GLY A 112 -0.54 13.34 0.31
N THR A 113 0.74 13.02 0.02
CA THR A 113 1.12 12.37 -1.23
C THR A 113 0.72 10.90 -1.23
N GLU A 114 -0.09 10.48 -2.20
CA GLU A 114 -0.49 9.09 -2.42
C GLU A 114 0.21 8.51 -3.65
N LEU A 115 0.88 7.38 -3.50
CA LEU A 115 1.52 6.67 -4.61
C LEU A 115 0.66 5.51 -5.11
N ARG A 116 -0.28 5.78 -6.00
CA ARG A 116 -1.11 4.74 -6.60
C ARG A 116 -0.29 3.87 -7.54
N GLY A 117 -0.39 2.54 -7.37
CA GLY A 117 0.40 1.60 -8.18
C GLY A 117 1.91 1.69 -7.91
N SER A 118 2.30 1.89 -6.67
CA SER A 118 3.70 2.13 -6.24
C SER A 118 4.69 1.04 -6.69
N TRP A 119 4.23 -0.19 -6.93
CA TRP A 119 5.08 -1.28 -7.44
C TRP A 119 5.69 -1.03 -8.82
N ASN A 120 5.07 -0.17 -9.64
CA ASN A 120 5.58 0.23 -10.96
C ASN A 120 6.23 1.61 -10.95
N LEU A 121 6.24 2.27 -9.80
CA LEU A 121 6.73 3.64 -9.68
C LEU A 121 8.22 3.67 -9.41
N VAL A 122 8.92 4.47 -10.20
CA VAL A 122 10.34 4.80 -9.99
C VAL A 122 10.46 6.30 -9.76
N ILE A 123 10.92 6.68 -8.59
CA ILE A 123 11.25 8.07 -8.24
C ILE A 123 12.77 8.17 -8.16
N ASN A 124 13.35 9.00 -8.99
CA ASN A 124 14.80 9.16 -9.07
C ASN A 124 15.37 9.93 -7.86
N LYS A 125 16.69 9.92 -7.72
CA LYS A 125 17.42 10.68 -6.71
C LYS A 125 17.06 12.17 -6.76
N GLY A 126 16.84 12.77 -5.59
CA GLY A 126 16.61 14.21 -5.44
C GLY A 126 15.25 14.71 -5.92
N CYS A 127 14.34 13.82 -6.33
CA CYS A 127 12.99 14.23 -6.74
C CYS A 127 12.18 14.73 -5.53
N ILE A 128 11.39 15.77 -5.76
CA ILE A 128 10.46 16.33 -4.80
C ILE A 128 9.03 16.07 -5.30
N VAL A 129 8.24 15.39 -4.50
CA VAL A 129 6.81 15.18 -4.76
C VAL A 129 6.02 16.09 -3.84
N GLY A 130 5.20 16.97 -4.43
CA GLY A 130 4.48 18.01 -3.72
C GLY A 130 3.38 17.50 -2.79
N ASP A 131 2.75 18.44 -2.07
CA ASP A 131 1.63 18.15 -1.18
C ASP A 131 0.39 17.71 -1.98
N ASN A 132 -0.36 16.75 -1.41
CA ASN A 132 -1.62 16.26 -1.97
C ASN A 132 -1.55 15.78 -3.42
N CYS A 133 -0.38 15.30 -3.87
CA CYS A 133 -0.23 14.66 -5.17
C CYS A 133 -0.80 13.23 -5.15
N ILE A 134 -1.52 12.87 -6.24
CA ILE A 134 -2.12 11.54 -6.43
C ILE A 134 -1.62 10.93 -7.72
#